data_9b54c2ceb6d44712aeaf7da7de78615f
#
_entry.id   9b54c2ceb6d44712aeaf7da7de78615f
#
_cell.length_a   1.000
_cell.length_b   1.000
_cell.length_c   1.000
_cell.angle_alpha   90.00
_cell.angle_beta   90.00
_cell.angle_gamma   90.00
#
_symmetry.space_group_name_H-M   'P 1'
#
loop_
_entity.id
_entity.type
_entity.pdbx_description
1 polymer ?
#
loop_
_entity_poly.entity_id
_entity_poly.type
_entity_poly.pdbx_seq_one_letter_code
_entity_poly.pdbx_strand_id
1 'polypeptide(L)'
;MLQPELKFRRDKIRYLMAQQGIDAALIACNVNLLYTYGEIVNGYLFLPLHSPALLFVKRPNNIVGEFVFPIRKPEQMVDLLKENGIPVASKIMLEGGELPYADYMRLASLFPGSEVVDGTAIIREARSVKTPLEIELFRRSAALHARAYSKIPDVYHPGMTDRELSVEVERLMRLEGCLGIFRVFGQSMEIFMGSVLAGDNAATPSPYDFALGGKGLDPSLPGGMNGTLLKEGYSVMAVSYTHLRAHETVLDL
;
A
#
# COMPACT_ATOMS: atom_id res chain seq x y z
N MET A 1 14.33 -16.34 5.74
CA MET A 1 12.85 -16.43 5.77
C MET A 1 12.16 -15.62 4.67
N LEU A 2 12.61 -14.40 4.36
CA LEU A 2 11.92 -13.52 3.39
C LEU A 2 12.06 -13.98 1.93
N GLN A 3 13.23 -14.45 1.48
CA GLN A 3 13.46 -14.81 0.07
C GLN A 3 12.54 -15.92 -0.48
N PRO A 4 12.26 -17.01 0.23
CA PRO A 4 11.28 -18.01 -0.21
C PRO A 4 9.88 -17.44 -0.32
N GLU A 5 9.47 -16.56 0.57
CA GLU A 5 8.18 -15.86 0.53
C GLU A 5 8.07 -14.96 -0.69
N LEU A 6 9.07 -14.14 -0.97
CA LEU A 6 9.09 -13.26 -2.14
C LEU A 6 9.07 -14.06 -3.45
N LYS A 7 9.78 -15.20 -3.48
CA LYS A 7 9.71 -16.12 -4.61
C LYS A 7 8.28 -16.64 -4.80
N PHE A 8 7.66 -17.13 -3.74
CA PHE A 8 6.27 -17.61 -3.78
C PHE A 8 5.29 -16.56 -4.32
N ARG A 9 5.41 -15.31 -3.84
CA ARG A 9 4.56 -14.20 -4.31
C ARG A 9 4.77 -13.90 -5.79
N ARG A 10 6.01 -13.87 -6.26
CA ARG A 10 6.32 -13.71 -7.70
C ARG A 10 5.79 -14.87 -8.53
N ASP A 11 5.91 -16.09 -8.05
CA ASP A 11 5.41 -17.27 -8.76
C ASP A 11 3.88 -17.29 -8.84
N LYS A 12 3.19 -16.79 -7.82
CA LYS A 12 1.74 -16.59 -7.84
C LYS A 12 1.31 -15.58 -8.92
N ILE A 13 2.03 -14.45 -9.03
CA ILE A 13 1.79 -13.48 -10.11
C ILE A 13 2.05 -14.12 -11.47
N ARG A 14 3.16 -14.85 -11.65
CA ARG A 14 3.48 -15.57 -12.89
C ARG A 14 2.39 -16.58 -13.29
N TYR A 15 1.84 -17.29 -12.33
CA TYR A 15 0.76 -18.22 -12.57
C TYR A 15 -0.48 -17.52 -13.18
N LEU A 16 -0.88 -16.39 -12.60
CA LEU A 16 -1.99 -15.59 -13.11
C LEU A 16 -1.68 -14.94 -14.46
N MET A 17 -0.45 -14.48 -14.67
CA MET A 17 0.02 -13.98 -15.96
C MET A 17 -0.09 -15.04 -17.06
N ALA A 18 0.37 -16.26 -16.77
CA ALA A 18 0.32 -17.38 -17.72
C ALA A 18 -1.11 -17.70 -18.18
N GLN A 19 -2.09 -17.61 -17.27
CA GLN A 19 -3.50 -17.84 -17.61
C GLN A 19 -4.06 -16.81 -18.60
N GLN A 20 -3.45 -15.63 -18.68
CA GLN A 20 -3.87 -14.52 -19.56
C GLN A 20 -2.92 -14.32 -20.76
N GLY A 21 -1.97 -15.24 -20.95
CA GLY A 21 -0.98 -15.17 -22.02
C GLY A 21 -0.05 -13.96 -21.93
N ILE A 22 0.30 -13.53 -20.71
CA ILE A 22 1.18 -12.40 -20.45
C ILE A 22 2.59 -12.93 -20.21
N ASP A 23 3.57 -12.41 -20.96
CA ASP A 23 4.95 -12.88 -20.94
C ASP A 23 5.80 -12.20 -19.87
N ALA A 24 5.48 -10.96 -19.51
CA ALA A 24 6.21 -10.21 -18.51
C ALA A 24 5.33 -9.18 -17.77
N ALA A 25 5.76 -8.79 -16.57
CA ALA A 25 5.21 -7.66 -15.82
C ALA A 25 6.30 -6.63 -15.53
N LEU A 26 5.97 -5.35 -15.64
CA LEU A 26 6.79 -4.26 -15.12
C LEU A 26 6.08 -3.64 -13.91
N ILE A 27 6.63 -3.87 -12.73
CA ILE A 27 6.10 -3.42 -11.45
C ILE A 27 6.86 -2.16 -11.02
N ALA A 28 6.13 -1.10 -10.72
CA ALA A 28 6.67 0.21 -10.40
C ALA A 28 6.08 0.79 -9.10
N CYS A 29 4.88 0.39 -8.72
CA CYS A 29 4.20 0.93 -7.54
C CYS A 29 4.83 0.42 -6.25
N ASN A 30 5.06 1.34 -5.31
CA ASN A 30 5.76 1.06 -4.06
C ASN A 30 5.23 -0.15 -3.29
N VAL A 31 3.91 -0.27 -3.19
CA VAL A 31 3.27 -1.37 -2.46
C VAL A 31 3.55 -2.72 -3.13
N ASN A 32 3.57 -2.75 -4.45
CA ASN A 32 3.80 -3.96 -5.23
C ASN A 32 5.28 -4.30 -5.36
N LEU A 33 6.18 -3.30 -5.35
CA LEU A 33 7.62 -3.51 -5.17
C LEU A 33 7.89 -4.14 -3.79
N LEU A 34 7.28 -3.61 -2.73
CA LEU A 34 7.39 -4.20 -1.40
C LEU A 34 6.88 -5.65 -1.38
N TYR A 35 5.75 -5.93 -2.02
CA TYR A 35 5.16 -7.27 -2.09
C TYR A 35 6.05 -8.27 -2.82
N THR A 36 6.69 -7.85 -3.92
CA THR A 36 7.42 -8.72 -4.85
C THR A 36 8.92 -8.79 -4.62
N TYR A 37 9.51 -7.71 -4.09
CA TYR A 37 10.96 -7.59 -3.84
C TYR A 37 11.31 -7.52 -2.36
N GLY A 38 10.41 -7.02 -1.51
CA GLY A 38 10.59 -6.90 -0.06
C GLY A 38 11.09 -5.54 0.42
N GLU A 39 11.38 -4.63 -0.50
CA GLU A 39 11.81 -3.26 -0.20
C GLU A 39 11.18 -2.28 -1.17
N ILE A 40 10.97 -1.05 -0.71
CA ILE A 40 10.53 0.06 -1.57
C ILE A 40 11.78 0.75 -2.12
N VAL A 41 11.86 0.80 -3.44
CA VAL A 41 12.91 1.50 -4.18
C VAL A 41 12.30 2.47 -5.19
N ASN A 42 13.00 3.54 -5.49
CA ASN A 42 12.68 4.30 -6.69
C ASN A 42 13.27 3.54 -7.89
N GLY A 43 12.45 2.75 -8.55
CA GLY A 43 12.89 1.83 -9.58
C GLY A 43 11.75 0.98 -10.13
N TYR A 44 12.11 -0.12 -10.77
CA TYR A 44 11.18 -1.01 -11.46
C TYR A 44 11.61 -2.46 -11.26
N LEU A 45 10.66 -3.34 -11.02
CA LEU A 45 10.88 -4.78 -11.08
C LEU A 45 10.31 -5.32 -12.39
N PHE A 46 11.17 -5.83 -13.26
CA PHE A 46 10.77 -6.59 -14.44
C PHE A 46 10.66 -8.06 -14.06
N LEU A 47 9.46 -8.61 -14.20
CA LEU A 47 9.13 -9.98 -13.84
C LEU A 47 8.76 -10.76 -15.10
N PRO A 48 9.73 -11.43 -15.76
CA PRO A 48 9.43 -12.30 -16.88
C PRO A 48 8.77 -13.60 -16.41
N LEU A 49 7.99 -14.23 -17.30
CA LEU A 49 7.26 -15.45 -16.98
C LEU A 49 8.21 -16.62 -16.65
N HIS A 50 9.32 -16.77 -17.38
CA HIS A 50 10.20 -17.95 -17.32
C HIS A 50 11.65 -17.66 -16.90
N SER A 51 12.00 -16.41 -16.62
CA SER A 51 13.37 -16.01 -16.26
C SER A 51 13.41 -15.36 -14.86
N PRO A 52 14.59 -15.18 -14.27
CA PRO A 52 14.72 -14.42 -13.02
C PRO A 52 14.11 -13.02 -13.13
N ALA A 53 13.60 -12.52 -12.01
CA ALA A 53 13.15 -11.14 -11.93
C ALA A 53 14.34 -10.19 -11.89
N LEU A 54 14.29 -9.07 -12.62
CA LEU A 54 15.34 -8.07 -12.69
C LEU A 54 14.85 -6.78 -12.01
N LEU A 55 15.64 -6.27 -11.08
CA LEU A 55 15.37 -5.01 -10.40
C LEU A 55 16.20 -3.89 -11.01
N PHE A 56 15.55 -2.85 -11.50
CA PHE A 56 16.16 -1.64 -12.02
C PHE A 56 16.00 -0.52 -11.01
N VAL A 57 17.11 -0.02 -10.44
CA VAL A 57 17.10 0.91 -9.31
C VAL A 57 17.65 2.27 -9.71
N LYS A 58 16.84 3.31 -9.48
CA LYS A 58 17.28 4.72 -9.55
C LYS A 58 17.85 5.18 -8.21
N ARG A 59 17.19 4.80 -7.11
CA ARG A 59 17.57 5.16 -5.73
C ARG A 59 16.98 4.13 -4.73
N PRO A 60 17.67 3.84 -3.62
CA PRO A 60 19.04 4.22 -3.34
C PRO A 60 20.03 3.47 -4.26
N ASN A 61 21.25 3.98 -4.42
CA ASN A 61 22.24 3.42 -5.34
C ASN A 61 23.19 2.38 -4.69
N ASN A 62 22.93 2.01 -3.45
CA ASN A 62 23.71 1.03 -2.67
C ASN A 62 23.09 -0.38 -2.65
N ILE A 63 22.00 -0.61 -3.37
CA ILE A 63 21.41 -1.93 -3.53
C ILE A 63 22.23 -2.70 -4.57
N VAL A 64 22.73 -3.85 -4.15
CA VAL A 64 23.53 -4.74 -4.99
C VAL A 64 22.97 -6.16 -4.99
N GLY A 65 23.08 -6.85 -6.10
CA GLY A 65 22.61 -8.23 -6.26
C GLY A 65 22.82 -8.70 -7.70
N GLU A 66 22.74 -10.00 -7.91
CA GLU A 66 22.98 -10.64 -9.22
C GLU A 66 22.06 -10.07 -10.33
N PHE A 67 20.80 -9.78 -9.98
CA PHE A 67 19.79 -9.28 -10.91
C PHE A 67 19.33 -7.85 -10.55
N VAL A 68 20.24 -7.04 -10.01
CA VAL A 68 20.00 -5.65 -9.62
C VAL A 68 20.84 -4.73 -10.50
N PHE A 69 20.19 -3.83 -11.21
CA PHE A 69 20.83 -2.95 -12.20
C PHE A 69 20.57 -1.48 -11.84
N PRO A 70 21.61 -0.68 -11.62
CA PRO A 70 21.45 0.75 -11.43
C PRO A 70 21.07 1.43 -12.75
N ILE A 71 20.07 2.29 -12.71
CA ILE A 71 19.64 3.09 -13.87
C ILE A 71 19.44 4.55 -13.48
N ARG A 72 19.54 5.44 -14.43
CA ARG A 72 19.19 6.88 -14.29
C ARG A 72 17.81 7.19 -14.85
N LYS A 73 17.42 6.50 -15.91
CA LYS A 73 16.15 6.68 -16.61
C LYS A 73 15.60 5.32 -17.06
N PRO A 74 14.29 5.16 -17.19
CA PRO A 74 13.66 3.87 -17.51
C PRO A 74 14.04 3.33 -18.88
N GLU A 75 14.42 4.19 -19.83
CA GLU A 75 14.83 3.80 -21.18
C GLU A 75 16.04 2.85 -21.19
N GLN A 76 16.90 2.92 -20.16
CA GLN A 76 18.05 2.04 -20.03
C GLN A 76 17.67 0.57 -19.76
N MET A 77 16.43 0.33 -19.30
CA MET A 77 15.97 -1.04 -19.01
C MET A 77 15.99 -1.93 -20.27
N VAL A 78 15.61 -1.38 -21.41
CA VAL A 78 15.51 -2.14 -22.67
C VAL A 78 16.88 -2.68 -23.11
N ASP A 79 17.92 -1.86 -22.99
CA ASP A 79 19.29 -2.28 -23.32
C ASP A 79 19.79 -3.33 -22.33
N LEU A 80 19.58 -3.09 -21.04
CA LEU A 80 19.95 -4.05 -19.98
C LEU A 80 19.21 -5.39 -20.10
N LEU A 81 17.94 -5.39 -20.50
CA LEU A 81 17.21 -6.64 -20.78
C LEU A 81 17.87 -7.41 -21.93
N LYS A 82 18.23 -6.75 -23.02
CA LYS A 82 18.93 -7.36 -24.16
C LYS A 82 20.30 -7.92 -23.76
N GLU A 83 21.09 -7.13 -23.02
CA GLU A 83 22.42 -7.53 -22.54
C GLU A 83 22.37 -8.77 -21.64
N ASN A 84 21.27 -8.95 -20.91
CA ASN A 84 21.06 -10.11 -20.06
C ASN A 84 20.30 -11.26 -20.75
N GLY A 85 20.13 -11.20 -22.07
CA GLY A 85 19.50 -12.25 -22.85
C GLY A 85 18.00 -12.44 -22.58
N ILE A 86 17.33 -11.43 -22.03
CA ILE A 86 15.89 -11.46 -21.80
C ILE A 86 15.17 -11.07 -23.09
N PRO A 87 14.35 -11.94 -23.66
CA PRO A 87 13.64 -11.64 -24.89
C PRO A 87 12.62 -10.51 -24.69
N VAL A 88 12.35 -9.79 -25.77
CA VAL A 88 11.23 -8.83 -25.76
C VAL A 88 9.93 -9.61 -25.58
N ALA A 89 9.16 -9.24 -24.58
CA ALA A 89 7.85 -9.83 -24.30
C ALA A 89 6.88 -9.48 -25.43
N SER A 90 6.11 -10.47 -25.93
CA SER A 90 5.05 -10.18 -26.91
C SER A 90 3.87 -9.47 -26.24
N LYS A 91 3.60 -9.83 -24.98
CA LYS A 91 2.57 -9.19 -24.16
C LYS A 91 3.13 -8.87 -22.78
N ILE A 92 3.05 -7.59 -22.39
CA ILE A 92 3.56 -7.09 -21.12
C ILE A 92 2.47 -6.38 -20.33
N MET A 93 2.38 -6.65 -19.04
CA MET A 93 1.49 -5.92 -18.18
C MET A 93 2.20 -4.78 -17.43
N LEU A 94 1.51 -3.66 -17.29
CA LEU A 94 1.84 -2.52 -16.44
C LEU A 94 0.73 -2.32 -15.40
N GLU A 95 1.01 -1.57 -14.36
CA GLU A 95 0.05 -1.22 -13.30
C GLU A 95 -0.80 -0.01 -13.71
N GLY A 96 -1.67 -0.18 -14.73
CA GLY A 96 -2.42 0.92 -15.36
C GLY A 96 -3.40 1.62 -14.43
N GLY A 97 -4.01 0.89 -13.49
CA GLY A 97 -4.89 1.47 -12.47
C GLY A 97 -4.17 2.18 -11.31
N GLU A 98 -2.83 2.10 -11.27
CA GLU A 98 -1.99 2.56 -10.16
C GLU A 98 -1.03 3.69 -10.59
N LEU A 99 -0.56 3.64 -11.81
CA LEU A 99 0.42 4.60 -12.33
C LEU A 99 -0.27 5.88 -12.82
N PRO A 100 0.34 7.05 -12.60
CA PRO A 100 -0.07 8.25 -13.32
C PRO A 100 -0.02 8.02 -14.84
N TYR A 101 -0.99 8.55 -15.57
CA TYR A 101 -1.12 8.34 -17.01
C TYR A 101 0.18 8.63 -17.79
N ALA A 102 0.87 9.72 -17.45
CA ALA A 102 2.13 10.08 -18.10
C ALA A 102 3.23 9.03 -17.88
N ASP A 103 3.32 8.46 -16.68
CA ASP A 103 4.27 7.40 -16.36
C ASP A 103 3.90 6.10 -17.06
N TYR A 104 2.62 5.74 -17.09
CA TYR A 104 2.14 4.58 -17.83
C TYR A 104 2.49 4.67 -19.31
N MET A 105 2.18 5.78 -19.96
CA MET A 105 2.48 5.99 -21.37
C MET A 105 3.98 5.97 -21.68
N ARG A 106 4.79 6.56 -20.80
CA ARG A 106 6.24 6.53 -20.92
C ARG A 106 6.79 5.10 -20.83
N LEU A 107 6.33 4.32 -19.85
CA LEU A 107 6.77 2.94 -19.68
C LEU A 107 6.28 2.04 -20.82
N ALA A 108 5.05 2.23 -21.27
CA ALA A 108 4.51 1.49 -22.40
C ALA A 108 5.31 1.74 -23.68
N SER A 109 5.75 2.98 -23.91
CA SER A 109 6.56 3.34 -25.11
C SER A 109 7.94 2.67 -25.16
N LEU A 110 8.41 2.08 -24.04
CA LEU A 110 9.68 1.34 -24.03
C LEU A 110 9.59 -0.01 -24.75
N PHE A 111 8.38 -0.51 -24.96
CA PHE A 111 8.10 -1.82 -25.54
C PHE A 111 7.27 -1.70 -26.83
N PRO A 112 7.78 -1.04 -27.89
CA PRO A 112 6.99 -0.68 -29.07
C PRO A 112 6.50 -1.89 -29.88
N GLY A 113 7.05 -3.07 -29.66
CA GLY A 113 6.64 -4.32 -30.32
C GLY A 113 5.75 -5.22 -29.47
N SER A 114 5.39 -4.78 -28.26
CA SER A 114 4.60 -5.58 -27.30
C SER A 114 3.16 -5.07 -27.23
N GLU A 115 2.24 -5.99 -27.01
CA GLU A 115 0.90 -5.66 -26.51
C GLU A 115 1.03 -5.25 -25.05
N VAL A 116 0.72 -4.00 -24.72
CA VAL A 116 0.76 -3.49 -23.35
C VAL A 116 -0.64 -3.52 -22.75
N VAL A 117 -0.81 -4.22 -21.62
CA VAL A 117 -2.10 -4.39 -20.95
C VAL A 117 -2.05 -3.91 -19.49
N ASP A 118 -3.20 -3.60 -18.92
CA ASP A 118 -3.32 -3.32 -17.49
C ASP A 118 -3.29 -4.61 -16.67
N GLY A 119 -2.30 -4.75 -15.82
CA GLY A 119 -2.11 -5.89 -14.90
C GLY A 119 -2.57 -5.63 -13.47
N THR A 120 -3.20 -4.49 -13.19
CA THR A 120 -3.61 -4.09 -11.84
C THR A 120 -4.46 -5.17 -11.17
N ALA A 121 -5.45 -5.71 -11.87
CA ALA A 121 -6.33 -6.75 -11.35
C ALA A 121 -5.57 -8.05 -11.02
N ILE A 122 -4.58 -8.42 -11.83
CA ILE A 122 -3.75 -9.62 -11.61
C ILE A 122 -2.95 -9.50 -10.30
N ILE A 123 -2.34 -8.35 -10.07
CA ILE A 123 -1.55 -8.12 -8.86
C ILE A 123 -2.47 -8.07 -7.62
N ARG A 124 -3.63 -7.44 -7.72
CA ARG A 124 -4.64 -7.42 -6.65
C ARG A 124 -5.15 -8.83 -6.34
N GLU A 125 -5.44 -9.64 -7.35
CA GLU A 125 -5.82 -11.04 -7.16
C GLU A 125 -4.70 -11.85 -6.49
N ALA A 126 -3.44 -11.69 -6.92
CA ALA A 126 -2.31 -12.33 -6.27
C ALA A 126 -2.20 -11.97 -4.77
N ARG A 127 -2.54 -10.74 -4.39
CA ARG A 127 -2.50 -10.22 -3.02
C ARG A 127 -3.75 -10.53 -2.20
N SER A 128 -4.87 -10.90 -2.83
CA SER A 128 -6.16 -11.11 -2.15
C SER A 128 -6.11 -12.25 -1.14
N VAL A 129 -5.49 -13.38 -1.49
CA VAL A 129 -5.31 -14.53 -0.60
C VAL A 129 -3.96 -14.44 0.09
N LYS A 130 -3.97 -14.26 1.41
CA LYS A 130 -2.79 -14.00 2.24
C LYS A 130 -1.98 -15.28 2.51
N THR A 131 -0.68 -15.14 2.56
CA THR A 131 0.24 -16.21 2.92
C THR A 131 0.25 -16.45 4.44
N PRO A 132 0.77 -17.58 4.93
CA PRO A 132 0.95 -17.80 6.37
C PRO A 132 1.81 -16.72 7.04
N LEU A 133 2.84 -16.20 6.36
CA LEU A 133 3.65 -15.11 6.87
C LEU A 133 2.84 -13.80 6.99
N GLU A 134 2.05 -13.47 5.98
CA GLU A 134 1.18 -12.29 6.02
C GLU A 134 0.13 -12.41 7.13
N ILE A 135 -0.46 -13.57 7.32
CA ILE A 135 -1.41 -13.82 8.42
C ILE A 135 -0.73 -13.62 9.79
N GLU A 136 0.51 -14.07 9.95
CA GLU A 136 1.25 -13.85 11.20
C GLU A 136 1.53 -12.36 11.44
N LEU A 137 1.87 -11.60 10.40
CA LEU A 137 2.04 -10.15 10.49
C LEU A 137 0.72 -9.46 10.88
N PHE A 138 -0.41 -9.86 10.31
CA PHE A 138 -1.74 -9.36 10.72
C PHE A 138 -2.04 -9.65 12.18
N ARG A 139 -1.75 -10.87 12.67
CA ARG A 139 -1.95 -11.22 14.08
C ARG A 139 -1.11 -10.33 15.01
N ARG A 140 0.13 -10.07 14.65
CA ARG A 140 1.00 -9.14 15.41
C ARG A 140 0.43 -7.72 15.41
N SER A 141 0.01 -7.23 14.26
CA SER A 141 -0.62 -5.92 14.12
C SER A 141 -1.88 -5.83 15.00
N ALA A 142 -2.77 -6.82 14.91
CA ALA A 142 -3.99 -6.87 15.72
C ALA A 142 -3.70 -6.88 17.24
N ALA A 143 -2.67 -7.61 17.67
CA ALA A 143 -2.26 -7.64 19.07
C ALA A 143 -1.76 -6.28 19.59
N LEU A 144 -1.00 -5.55 18.76
CA LEU A 144 -0.56 -4.18 19.09
C LEU A 144 -1.74 -3.21 19.15
N HIS A 145 -2.65 -3.33 18.19
CA HIS A 145 -3.88 -2.55 18.15
C HIS A 145 -4.71 -2.77 19.41
N ALA A 146 -4.95 -4.02 19.80
CA ALA A 146 -5.68 -4.36 21.01
C ALA A 146 -5.04 -3.76 22.27
N ARG A 147 -3.70 -3.76 22.38
CA ARG A 147 -2.99 -3.12 23.49
C ARG A 147 -3.16 -1.59 23.51
N ALA A 148 -3.11 -0.94 22.35
CA ALA A 148 -3.35 0.49 22.28
C ALA A 148 -4.79 0.83 22.70
N TYR A 149 -5.75 0.08 22.17
CA TYR A 149 -7.18 0.30 22.48
C TYR A 149 -7.53 0.05 23.94
N SER A 150 -6.90 -0.92 24.58
CA SER A 150 -7.13 -1.15 26.03
C SER A 150 -6.73 0.01 26.92
N LYS A 151 -5.87 0.92 26.41
CA LYS A 151 -5.39 2.12 27.13
C LYS A 151 -6.22 3.38 26.85
N ILE A 152 -7.18 3.33 25.91
CA ILE A 152 -8.01 4.51 25.59
C ILE A 152 -8.77 5.04 26.82
N PRO A 153 -9.37 4.21 27.68
CA PRO A 153 -10.02 4.72 28.89
C PRO A 153 -9.09 5.48 29.84
N ASP A 154 -7.80 5.14 29.85
CA ASP A 154 -6.81 5.77 30.75
C ASP A 154 -6.41 7.18 30.31
N VAL A 155 -6.60 7.51 29.05
CA VAL A 155 -6.26 8.82 28.48
C VAL A 155 -7.47 9.76 28.36
N TYR A 156 -8.67 9.22 28.52
CA TYR A 156 -9.88 10.03 28.54
C TYR A 156 -9.99 10.80 29.87
N HIS A 157 -10.37 12.07 29.79
CA HIS A 157 -10.80 12.85 30.93
C HIS A 157 -12.01 13.75 30.60
N PRO A 158 -12.87 14.07 31.58
CA PRO A 158 -14.01 14.94 31.37
C PRO A 158 -13.58 16.29 30.77
N GLY A 159 -14.35 16.78 29.80
CA GLY A 159 -14.08 18.02 29.11
C GLY A 159 -13.24 17.89 27.82
N MET A 160 -12.76 16.68 27.49
CA MET A 160 -12.12 16.45 26.19
C MET A 160 -13.09 16.58 25.03
N THR A 161 -12.56 16.98 23.90
CA THR A 161 -13.20 16.89 22.58
C THR A 161 -12.84 15.60 21.87
N ASP A 162 -13.60 15.24 20.83
CA ASP A 162 -13.29 14.13 19.95
C ASP A 162 -11.91 14.29 19.28
N ARG A 163 -11.49 15.54 19.02
CA ARG A 163 -10.17 15.87 18.48
C ARG A 163 -9.05 15.55 19.48
N GLU A 164 -9.18 15.97 20.73
CA GLU A 164 -8.17 15.70 21.76
C GLU A 164 -8.03 14.21 22.02
N LEU A 165 -9.14 13.49 22.11
CA LEU A 165 -9.12 12.03 22.25
C LEU A 165 -8.50 11.35 21.02
N SER A 166 -8.76 11.84 19.82
CA SER A 166 -8.13 11.30 18.61
C SER A 166 -6.61 11.42 18.64
N VAL A 167 -6.09 12.58 19.09
CA VAL A 167 -4.65 12.79 19.24
C VAL A 167 -4.04 11.80 20.26
N GLU A 168 -4.73 11.57 21.38
CA GLU A 168 -4.27 10.60 22.39
C GLU A 168 -4.31 9.16 21.86
N VAL A 169 -5.35 8.77 21.12
CA VAL A 169 -5.42 7.46 20.46
C VAL A 169 -4.26 7.28 19.48
N GLU A 170 -3.99 8.28 18.64
CA GLU A 170 -2.84 8.24 17.73
C GLU A 170 -1.51 8.12 18.48
N ARG A 171 -1.34 8.85 19.58
CA ARG A 171 -0.17 8.75 20.44
C ARG A 171 0.02 7.34 20.99
N LEU A 172 -1.03 6.73 21.52
CA LEU A 172 -1.01 5.34 22.00
C LEU A 172 -0.61 4.37 20.89
N MET A 173 -1.20 4.50 19.70
CA MET A 173 -0.90 3.67 18.55
C MET A 173 0.58 3.77 18.14
N ARG A 174 1.14 4.99 18.10
CA ARG A 174 2.55 5.23 17.77
C ARG A 174 3.50 4.64 18.81
N LEU A 175 3.15 4.74 20.10
CA LEU A 175 3.93 4.13 21.19
C LEU A 175 3.93 2.59 21.13
N GLU A 176 2.87 1.98 20.63
CA GLU A 176 2.80 0.54 20.40
C GLU A 176 3.49 0.10 19.08
N GLY A 177 4.03 1.02 18.30
CA GLY A 177 4.83 0.73 17.11
C GLY A 177 4.15 0.96 15.78
N CYS A 178 2.96 1.61 15.76
CA CYS A 178 2.34 2.04 14.52
C CYS A 178 3.22 3.06 13.80
N LEU A 179 3.31 2.97 12.47
CA LEU A 179 4.13 3.89 11.65
C LEU A 179 3.58 5.32 11.63
N GLY A 180 2.32 5.51 12.01
CA GLY A 180 1.69 6.83 12.08
C GLY A 180 1.34 7.42 10.73
N ILE A 181 1.27 6.61 9.70
CA ILE A 181 0.79 6.98 8.38
C ILE A 181 -0.24 5.94 7.90
N PHE A 182 -1.22 6.42 7.17
CA PHE A 182 -2.16 5.59 6.47
C PHE A 182 -1.95 5.76 4.95
N ARG A 183 -1.88 4.65 4.21
CA ARG A 183 -1.74 4.66 2.77
C ARG A 183 -3.03 4.18 2.16
N VAL A 184 -3.69 5.05 1.43
CA VAL A 184 -4.91 4.75 0.70
C VAL A 184 -4.66 4.92 -0.78
N PHE A 185 -5.39 4.16 -1.54
CA PHE A 185 -5.37 4.19 -2.99
C PHE A 185 -6.53 5.05 -3.51
N GLY A 186 -6.28 5.91 -4.48
CA GLY A 186 -7.31 6.73 -5.12
C GLY A 186 -7.02 8.24 -5.10
N GLN A 187 -7.87 9.00 -5.77
CA GLN A 187 -7.80 10.46 -5.75
C GLN A 187 -8.34 11.02 -4.43
N SER A 188 -7.71 12.09 -3.95
CA SER A 188 -8.17 12.83 -2.74
C SER A 188 -8.31 11.95 -1.49
N MET A 189 -7.47 10.94 -1.38
CA MET A 189 -7.49 9.99 -0.26
C MET A 189 -6.55 10.44 0.87
N GLU A 190 -6.68 11.69 1.27
CA GLU A 190 -6.01 12.26 2.43
C GLU A 190 -6.86 11.98 3.67
N ILE A 191 -6.41 11.08 4.52
CA ILE A 191 -7.12 10.71 5.73
C ILE A 191 -6.19 10.65 6.94
N PHE A 192 -6.77 10.91 8.10
CA PHE A 192 -6.10 10.74 9.38
C PHE A 192 -5.75 9.27 9.62
N MET A 193 -4.81 9.00 10.53
CA MET A 193 -4.45 7.64 10.96
C MET A 193 -5.63 6.88 11.60
N GLY A 194 -6.66 7.59 11.98
CA GLY A 194 -7.92 7.10 12.49
C GLY A 194 -8.93 8.22 12.66
N SER A 195 -10.07 7.90 13.22
CA SER A 195 -11.12 8.87 13.53
C SER A 195 -11.76 8.56 14.86
N VAL A 196 -12.00 9.61 15.65
CA VAL A 196 -12.82 9.55 16.86
C VAL A 196 -14.06 10.40 16.61
N LEU A 197 -15.23 9.80 16.69
CA LEU A 197 -16.49 10.47 16.43
C LEU A 197 -17.43 10.31 17.63
N ALA A 198 -18.15 11.37 17.98
CA ALA A 198 -19.12 11.36 19.08
C ALA A 198 -20.33 12.26 18.78
N GLY A 199 -21.45 12.02 19.46
CA GLY A 199 -22.66 12.83 19.34
C GLY A 199 -23.15 12.99 17.90
N ASP A 200 -23.65 14.18 17.54
CA ASP A 200 -24.19 14.45 16.22
C ASP A 200 -23.14 14.34 15.10
N ASN A 201 -21.88 14.54 15.43
CA ASN A 201 -20.80 14.36 14.45
C ASN A 201 -20.66 12.91 13.99
N ALA A 202 -20.94 11.93 14.86
CA ALA A 202 -20.92 10.52 14.50
C ALA A 202 -22.03 10.13 13.51
N ALA A 203 -23.12 10.89 13.45
CA ALA A 203 -24.21 10.68 12.51
C ALA A 203 -24.06 11.48 11.21
N THR A 204 -23.03 12.32 11.10
CA THR A 204 -22.80 13.16 9.91
C THR A 204 -22.13 12.33 8.82
N PRO A 205 -22.73 12.28 7.60
CA PRO A 205 -22.11 11.56 6.48
C PRO A 205 -20.85 12.29 5.99
N SER A 206 -19.90 11.50 5.49
CA SER A 206 -18.70 11.97 4.79
C SER A 206 -18.87 11.78 3.28
N PRO A 207 -18.22 12.56 2.42
CA PRO A 207 -18.17 12.32 0.99
C PRO A 207 -17.28 11.13 0.60
N TYR A 208 -16.60 10.52 1.56
CA TYR A 208 -15.73 9.38 1.33
C TYR A 208 -16.50 8.06 1.46
N ASP A 209 -16.21 7.13 0.57
CA ASP A 209 -16.87 5.82 0.50
C ASP A 209 -16.16 4.77 1.38
N PHE A 210 -15.89 5.10 2.64
CA PHE A 210 -15.36 4.19 3.65
C PHE A 210 -15.80 4.63 5.05
N ALA A 211 -15.61 3.80 6.05
CA ALA A 211 -16.14 3.93 7.42
C ALA A 211 -15.58 5.13 8.23
N LEU A 212 -15.54 6.32 7.60
CA LEU A 212 -15.15 7.57 8.21
C LEU A 212 -16.27 8.59 7.97
N GLY A 213 -17.26 8.61 8.87
CA GLY A 213 -18.23 9.71 8.94
C GLY A 213 -17.60 10.97 9.51
N GLY A 214 -18.46 11.90 9.89
CA GLY A 214 -18.08 13.14 10.54
C GLY A 214 -17.88 14.31 9.56
N LYS A 215 -18.04 15.51 10.10
CA LYS A 215 -17.97 16.76 9.33
C LYS A 215 -16.54 17.18 9.00
N GLY A 216 -15.58 16.74 9.82
CA GLY A 216 -14.20 17.23 9.74
C GLY A 216 -14.01 18.61 10.39
N LEU A 217 -12.75 19.00 10.54
CA LEU A 217 -12.32 20.26 11.11
C LEU A 217 -12.32 21.41 10.10
N ASP A 218 -12.19 21.09 8.82
CA ASP A 218 -12.06 22.05 7.73
C ASP A 218 -12.73 21.52 6.45
N PRO A 219 -13.34 22.39 5.63
CA PRO A 219 -13.96 21.99 4.38
C PRO A 219 -13.01 21.31 3.38
N SER A 220 -11.70 21.50 3.49
CA SER A 220 -10.71 20.83 2.65
C SER A 220 -10.52 19.36 3.00
N LEU A 221 -10.91 18.94 4.23
CA LEU A 221 -10.87 17.55 4.70
C LEU A 221 -12.20 17.22 5.41
N PRO A 222 -13.27 16.97 4.65
CA PRO A 222 -14.63 16.84 5.15
C PRO A 222 -14.91 15.42 5.69
N GLY A 223 -14.23 15.04 6.75
CA GLY A 223 -14.40 13.75 7.41
C GLY A 223 -13.69 13.69 8.75
N GLY A 224 -14.17 12.85 9.64
CA GLY A 224 -13.58 12.66 10.95
C GLY A 224 -14.04 13.65 12.02
N MET A 225 -13.24 13.81 13.05
CA MET A 225 -13.46 14.67 14.20
C MET A 225 -13.72 16.13 13.81
N ASN A 226 -14.50 16.84 14.60
CA ASN A 226 -14.83 18.25 14.37
C ASN A 226 -14.72 19.15 15.61
N GLY A 227 -14.20 18.63 16.73
CA GLY A 227 -14.12 19.33 18.00
C GLY A 227 -15.37 19.17 18.88
N THR A 228 -16.20 18.15 18.63
CA THR A 228 -17.35 17.81 19.46
C THR A 228 -16.89 17.50 20.88
N LEU A 229 -17.48 18.21 21.88
CA LEU A 229 -17.24 17.92 23.29
C LEU A 229 -17.80 16.54 23.67
N LEU A 230 -16.97 15.70 24.24
CA LEU A 230 -17.36 14.40 24.77
C LEU A 230 -18.17 14.57 26.05
N LYS A 231 -19.35 13.95 26.08
CA LYS A 231 -20.29 14.05 27.19
C LYS A 231 -20.66 12.67 27.71
N GLU A 232 -20.98 12.58 28.98
CA GLU A 232 -21.53 11.39 29.59
C GLU A 232 -22.79 10.94 28.81
N GLY A 233 -22.92 9.63 28.59
CA GLY A 233 -23.99 9.03 27.81
C GLY A 233 -23.79 9.03 26.30
N TYR A 234 -22.75 9.67 25.77
CA TYR A 234 -22.42 9.57 24.36
C TYR A 234 -21.73 8.25 24.04
N SER A 235 -22.16 7.63 22.94
CA SER A 235 -21.32 6.61 22.28
C SER A 235 -20.18 7.28 21.58
N VAL A 236 -18.97 6.75 21.76
CA VAL A 236 -17.76 7.21 21.07
C VAL A 236 -17.29 6.11 20.13
N MET A 237 -17.27 6.42 18.86
CA MET A 237 -16.67 5.55 17.84
C MET A 237 -15.19 5.92 17.72
N ALA A 238 -14.30 4.98 17.95
CA ALA A 238 -12.87 5.14 17.71
C ALA A 238 -12.44 4.10 16.67
N VAL A 239 -12.00 4.55 15.52
CA VAL A 239 -11.46 3.72 14.44
C VAL A 239 -10.03 4.16 14.20
N SER A 240 -9.12 3.21 14.09
CA SER A 240 -7.74 3.50 13.70
C SER A 240 -7.18 2.39 12.83
N TYR A 241 -6.14 2.72 12.10
CA TYR A 241 -5.47 1.82 11.18
C TYR A 241 -4.09 1.48 11.72
N THR A 242 -3.78 0.18 11.80
CA THR A 242 -2.50 -0.31 12.27
C THR A 242 -1.63 -0.73 11.09
N HIS A 243 -0.67 0.11 10.73
CA HIS A 243 0.41 -0.29 9.86
C HIS A 243 1.67 -0.49 10.72
N LEU A 244 1.94 -1.74 11.05
CA LEU A 244 3.20 -2.15 11.66
C LEU A 244 4.20 -2.44 10.57
N ARG A 245 5.27 -1.69 10.49
CA ARG A 245 6.41 -1.88 9.60
C ARG A 245 6.03 -2.24 8.14
N ALA A 246 6.82 -1.86 7.21
CA ALA A 246 6.61 -1.84 5.76
C ALA A 246 6.26 -3.18 5.06
N HIS A 247 5.82 -4.20 5.75
CA HIS A 247 5.44 -5.49 5.17
C HIS A 247 3.93 -5.76 5.16
N GLU A 248 3.15 -4.83 5.68
CA GLU A 248 1.71 -4.98 5.67
C GLU A 248 1.15 -4.48 4.35
N THR A 249 0.58 -5.40 3.62
CA THR A 249 -0.20 -5.09 2.42
C THR A 249 -1.41 -4.27 2.83
N VAL A 250 -1.66 -3.17 2.12
CA VAL A 250 -2.92 -2.44 2.19
C VAL A 250 -4.06 -3.45 2.03
N LEU A 251 -5.03 -3.41 2.92
CA LEU A 251 -6.26 -4.16 2.75
C LEU A 251 -6.95 -3.62 1.51
N ASP A 252 -6.94 -4.42 0.44
CA ASP A 252 -7.90 -4.24 -0.64
C ASP A 252 -9.24 -4.74 -0.08
N LEU A 253 -10.12 -3.81 0.35
CA LEU A 253 -11.51 -4.06 0.66
C LEU A 253 -12.30 -4.12 -0.63
#